data_024af284c7700b3a7bcc34e7e82ede19
#
_entry.id   024af284c7700b3a7bcc34e7e82ede19
#
_cell.length_a   1.000
_cell.length_b   1.000
_cell.length_c   1.000
_cell.angle_alpha   90.00
_cell.angle_beta   90.00
_cell.angle_gamma   90.00
#
_symmetry.space_group_name_H-M   'P 1'
#
loop_
_entity.id
_entity.type
_entity.pdbx_description
1 polymer ?
#
loop_
_entity_poly.entity_id
_entity_poly.type
_entity_poly.pdbx_seq_one_letter_code
_entity_poly.pdbx_strand_id
1 'polypeptide(L)'
;MSRIALVVGSTGIVGQTLATRLVAEGWTVHGLARRPRHDMAGVLPIAADLLDLNNLKLALKDLTPTHVFFCSWLRQPTEEENCRVNSAMVRNVFEALPAPERLEHAALTTGMKHYLGPFESYASGEPPQTPFREDMPRLPLANFYYDQEDVLFAAAEKYGFSWSVHRPHTIIGYAVGNAMNMGSTLAVYATICRETGRPFVFPGSPVQWDSLTDLTDARQLARQLLWASTSESGWNEAFNVVNGDVFRWKWLWPRLAAWFGLEAAPYPGHATDLEEILSQDGDLWAQITEKYGLTESRIDHLASAWHTDADLGRPIECVTDMSKSRLAGFDGWQYTPDSFFNLFERLRAEKLIP
;
A
#
# COMPACT_ATOMS: atom_id res chain seq x y z
N MET A 1 -15.67 7.76 25.17
CA MET A 1 -15.85 8.85 24.15
C MET A 1 -15.99 8.21 22.80
N SER A 2 -16.73 8.82 21.86
CA SER A 2 -16.76 8.28 20.48
C SER A 2 -15.40 8.52 19.80
N ARG A 3 -14.84 7.49 19.17
CA ARG A 3 -13.58 7.60 18.42
C ARG A 3 -13.84 8.29 17.08
N ILE A 4 -13.05 9.31 16.78
CA ILE A 4 -13.13 10.09 15.54
C ILE A 4 -11.80 9.91 14.80
N ALA A 5 -11.86 9.32 13.62
CA ALA A 5 -10.69 9.07 12.78
C ALA A 5 -10.60 10.07 11.62
N LEU A 6 -9.42 10.63 11.39
CA LEU A 6 -9.02 11.26 10.14
C LEU A 6 -8.13 10.29 9.36
N VAL A 7 -8.64 9.76 8.26
CA VAL A 7 -7.89 8.87 7.36
C VAL A 7 -7.37 9.69 6.18
N VAL A 8 -6.05 9.95 6.19
CA VAL A 8 -5.37 10.70 5.13
C VAL A 8 -4.98 9.76 4.01
N GLY A 9 -5.40 10.06 2.78
CA GLY A 9 -5.24 9.16 1.64
C GLY A 9 -6.36 8.12 1.53
N SER A 10 -7.58 8.50 1.91
CA SER A 10 -8.77 7.62 2.00
C SER A 10 -9.24 6.97 0.70
N THR A 11 -8.69 7.36 -0.45
CA THR A 11 -9.00 6.77 -1.77
C THR A 11 -7.96 5.75 -2.24
N GLY A 12 -6.83 5.64 -1.53
CA GLY A 12 -5.78 4.67 -1.83
C GLY A 12 -6.10 3.27 -1.27
N ILE A 13 -5.27 2.28 -1.64
CA ILE A 13 -5.42 0.86 -1.26
C ILE A 13 -5.58 0.71 0.27
N VAL A 14 -4.71 1.34 1.03
CA VAL A 14 -4.70 1.26 2.50
C VAL A 14 -5.82 2.09 3.09
N GLY A 15 -5.90 3.37 2.74
CA GLY A 15 -6.83 4.31 3.35
C GLY A 15 -8.28 3.94 3.14
N GLN A 16 -8.67 3.47 1.95
CA GLN A 16 -10.03 3.01 1.67
C GLN A 16 -10.38 1.77 2.52
N THR A 17 -9.47 0.79 2.57
CA THR A 17 -9.68 -0.44 3.34
C THR A 17 -9.79 -0.14 4.84
N LEU A 18 -8.92 0.73 5.36
CA LEU A 18 -8.94 1.14 6.75
C LEU A 18 -10.20 1.93 7.08
N ALA A 19 -10.58 2.92 6.25
CA ALA A 19 -11.79 3.72 6.49
C ALA A 19 -13.04 2.84 6.58
N THR A 20 -13.19 1.88 5.67
CA THR A 20 -14.29 0.90 5.70
C THR A 20 -14.26 0.07 6.98
N ARG A 21 -13.08 -0.39 7.41
CA ARG A 21 -12.92 -1.15 8.64
C ARG A 21 -13.30 -0.34 9.88
N LEU A 22 -12.83 0.90 9.99
CA LEU A 22 -13.14 1.79 11.12
C LEU A 22 -14.64 2.10 11.22
N VAL A 23 -15.31 2.29 10.08
CA VAL A 23 -16.79 2.45 10.06
C VAL A 23 -17.47 1.21 10.60
N ALA A 24 -17.04 0.01 10.19
CA ALA A 24 -17.58 -1.26 10.69
C ALA A 24 -17.37 -1.46 12.21
N GLU A 25 -16.32 -0.88 12.77
CA GLU A 25 -16.03 -0.86 14.22
C GLU A 25 -16.73 0.28 14.96
N GLY A 26 -17.62 1.02 14.31
CA GLY A 26 -18.44 2.08 14.93
C GLY A 26 -17.74 3.42 15.14
N TRP A 27 -16.62 3.68 14.42
CA TRP A 27 -15.95 4.98 14.48
C TRP A 27 -16.64 6.01 13.61
N THR A 28 -16.55 7.27 13.98
CA THR A 28 -16.82 8.38 13.06
C THR A 28 -15.59 8.58 12.20
N VAL A 29 -15.72 8.41 10.88
CA VAL A 29 -14.58 8.40 9.95
C VAL A 29 -14.66 9.55 8.97
N HIS A 30 -13.62 10.39 8.97
CA HIS A 30 -13.41 11.44 7.99
C HIS A 30 -12.31 11.00 7.02
N GLY A 31 -12.64 10.92 5.73
CA GLY A 31 -11.73 10.49 4.68
C GLY A 31 -11.18 11.67 3.89
N LEU A 32 -9.88 11.98 4.07
CA LEU A 32 -9.21 13.08 3.40
C LEU A 32 -8.50 12.61 2.14
N ALA A 33 -8.80 13.25 1.01
CA ALA A 33 -8.10 13.07 -0.25
C ALA A 33 -8.24 14.34 -1.12
N ARG A 34 -7.39 14.50 -2.14
CA ARG A 34 -7.55 15.58 -3.14
C ARG A 34 -8.86 15.48 -3.90
N ARG A 35 -9.29 14.26 -4.20
CA ARG A 35 -10.57 13.92 -4.84
C ARG A 35 -11.22 12.79 -4.04
N PRO A 36 -11.91 13.11 -2.93
CA PRO A 36 -12.52 12.10 -2.10
C PRO A 36 -13.68 11.41 -2.82
N ARG A 37 -13.91 10.16 -2.47
CA ARG A 37 -15.09 9.41 -2.92
C ARG A 37 -16.28 9.75 -2.03
N HIS A 38 -17.44 10.00 -2.64
CA HIS A 38 -18.69 10.28 -1.94
C HIS A 38 -19.58 9.04 -1.77
N ASP A 39 -19.21 7.93 -2.39
CA ASP A 39 -19.93 6.65 -2.39
C ASP A 39 -19.39 5.66 -1.33
N MET A 40 -18.44 6.07 -0.50
CA MET A 40 -17.96 5.24 0.61
C MET A 40 -18.92 5.31 1.80
N ALA A 41 -19.68 4.24 2.00
CA ALA A 41 -20.69 4.18 3.07
C ALA A 41 -20.09 4.47 4.46
N GLY A 42 -20.67 5.45 5.16
CA GLY A 42 -20.28 5.84 6.52
C GLY A 42 -18.98 6.65 6.62
N VAL A 43 -18.31 6.97 5.51
CA VAL A 43 -17.12 7.83 5.49
C VAL A 43 -17.51 9.25 5.08
N LEU A 44 -17.16 10.23 5.91
CA LEU A 44 -17.38 11.65 5.65
C LEU A 44 -16.23 12.20 4.80
N PRO A 45 -16.48 12.59 3.54
CA PRO A 45 -15.42 13.00 2.63
C PRO A 45 -14.90 14.39 2.93
N ILE A 46 -13.57 14.57 2.92
CA ILE A 46 -12.89 15.88 3.03
C ILE A 46 -11.99 16.05 1.79
N ALA A 47 -12.22 17.12 1.04
CA ALA A 47 -11.39 17.48 -0.11
C ALA A 47 -10.34 18.50 0.31
N ALA A 48 -9.04 18.11 0.24
CA ALA A 48 -7.94 19.04 0.47
C ALA A 48 -6.64 18.52 -0.17
N ASP A 49 -5.75 19.46 -0.51
CA ASP A 49 -4.37 19.15 -0.88
C ASP A 49 -3.47 19.27 0.35
N LEU A 50 -2.73 18.22 0.66
CA LEU A 50 -1.81 18.16 1.80
C LEU A 50 -0.65 19.16 1.69
N LEU A 51 -0.36 19.66 0.49
CA LEU A 51 0.69 20.65 0.25
C LEU A 51 0.17 22.09 0.31
N ASP A 52 -1.13 22.32 0.29
CA ASP A 52 -1.75 23.63 0.53
C ASP A 52 -2.23 23.74 1.97
N LEU A 53 -1.37 24.23 2.85
CA LEU A 53 -1.66 24.36 4.28
C LEU A 53 -2.88 25.23 4.57
N ASN A 54 -3.15 26.28 3.78
CA ASN A 54 -4.29 27.17 3.99
C ASN A 54 -5.60 26.47 3.62
N ASN A 55 -5.62 25.77 2.50
CA ASN A 55 -6.75 24.94 2.09
C ASN A 55 -7.01 23.83 3.13
N LEU A 56 -5.96 23.17 3.59
CA LEU A 56 -6.06 22.11 4.59
C LEU A 56 -6.60 22.62 5.93
N LYS A 57 -6.11 23.78 6.43
CA LYS A 57 -6.67 24.44 7.62
C LYS A 57 -8.14 24.77 7.50
N LEU A 58 -8.57 25.29 6.34
CA LEU A 58 -9.97 25.58 6.10
C LEU A 58 -10.83 24.29 6.07
N ALA A 59 -10.33 23.25 5.43
CA ALA A 59 -11.04 21.96 5.35
C ALA A 59 -11.15 21.23 6.70
N LEU A 60 -10.20 21.41 7.60
CA LEU A 60 -10.16 20.75 8.91
C LEU A 60 -10.62 21.63 10.08
N LYS A 61 -11.02 22.89 9.86
CA LYS A 61 -11.28 23.89 10.89
C LYS A 61 -12.27 23.48 12.01
N ASP A 62 -13.23 22.63 11.66
CA ASP A 62 -14.28 22.16 12.59
C ASP A 62 -14.07 20.71 13.01
N LEU A 63 -12.94 20.09 12.63
CA LEU A 63 -12.65 18.70 12.93
C LEU A 63 -11.66 18.56 14.09
N THR A 64 -12.06 17.86 15.13
CA THR A 64 -11.20 17.48 16.26
C THR A 64 -11.10 15.96 16.32
N PRO A 65 -10.23 15.32 15.51
CA PRO A 65 -10.09 13.88 15.51
C PRO A 65 -9.41 13.42 16.81
N THR A 66 -9.77 12.22 17.27
CA THR A 66 -9.02 11.51 18.31
C THR A 66 -7.86 10.72 17.73
N HIS A 67 -7.96 10.34 16.45
CA HIS A 67 -6.96 9.51 15.77
C HIS A 67 -6.69 10.02 14.35
N VAL A 68 -5.43 10.03 13.97
CA VAL A 68 -4.98 10.29 12.59
C VAL A 68 -4.32 9.04 12.02
N PHE A 69 -4.74 8.62 10.84
CA PHE A 69 -4.12 7.53 10.08
C PHE A 69 -3.56 8.09 8.78
N PHE A 70 -2.24 8.14 8.65
CA PHE A 70 -1.58 8.68 7.49
C PHE A 70 -1.20 7.55 6.51
N CYS A 71 -1.96 7.44 5.42
CA CYS A 71 -1.85 6.38 4.41
C CYS A 71 -1.56 6.95 3.01
N SER A 72 -0.85 8.06 2.92
CA SER A 72 -0.60 8.76 1.66
C SER A 72 0.88 9.07 1.46
N TRP A 73 1.32 9.00 0.22
CA TRP A 73 2.62 9.52 -0.21
C TRP A 73 2.53 9.99 -1.67
N LEU A 74 3.47 10.81 -2.08
CA LEU A 74 3.54 11.36 -3.43
C LEU A 74 4.94 11.14 -3.99
N ARG A 75 5.05 10.36 -5.07
CA ARG A 75 6.30 10.12 -5.77
C ARG A 75 6.82 11.41 -6.38
N GLN A 76 8.12 11.66 -6.18
CA GLN A 76 8.87 12.75 -6.78
C GLN A 76 9.99 12.20 -7.66
N PRO A 77 10.58 13.02 -8.57
CA PRO A 77 11.66 12.59 -9.44
C PRO A 77 12.95 12.17 -8.71
N THR A 78 13.22 12.75 -7.53
CA THR A 78 14.42 12.46 -6.73
C THR A 78 14.06 12.12 -5.30
N GLU A 79 14.93 11.37 -4.61
CA GLU A 79 14.70 11.05 -3.20
C GLU A 79 14.75 12.27 -2.29
N GLU A 80 15.59 13.26 -2.60
CA GLU A 80 15.61 14.54 -1.89
C GLU A 80 14.25 15.27 -1.96
N GLU A 81 13.64 15.28 -3.15
CA GLU A 81 12.30 15.84 -3.30
C GLU A 81 11.23 14.98 -2.63
N ASN A 82 11.36 13.65 -2.65
CA ASN A 82 10.50 12.75 -1.89
C ASN A 82 10.55 13.10 -0.40
N CYS A 83 11.74 13.27 0.17
CA CYS A 83 11.96 13.66 1.56
C CYS A 83 11.25 14.99 1.89
N ARG A 84 11.51 16.02 1.10
CA ARG A 84 10.93 17.36 1.28
C ARG A 84 9.39 17.36 1.19
N VAL A 85 8.85 16.74 0.15
CA VAL A 85 7.41 16.77 -0.14
C VAL A 85 6.63 15.91 0.84
N ASN A 86 7.07 14.67 1.08
CA ASN A 86 6.31 13.74 1.91
C ASN A 86 6.40 14.09 3.41
N SER A 87 7.52 14.62 3.90
CA SER A 87 7.61 15.14 5.27
C SER A 87 6.72 16.37 5.47
N ALA A 88 6.66 17.28 4.47
CA ALA A 88 5.76 18.43 4.50
C ALA A 88 4.29 18.01 4.55
N MET A 89 3.88 16.98 3.83
CA MET A 89 2.51 16.44 3.87
C MET A 89 2.13 15.98 5.29
N VAL A 90 3.01 15.27 5.99
CA VAL A 90 2.77 14.82 7.38
C VAL A 90 2.69 16.02 8.32
N ARG A 91 3.65 16.95 8.22
CA ARG A 91 3.69 18.18 9.04
C ARG A 91 2.42 19.01 8.89
N ASN A 92 2.01 19.25 7.65
CA ASN A 92 0.87 20.09 7.35
C ASN A 92 -0.45 19.53 7.95
N VAL A 93 -0.60 18.20 8.03
CA VAL A 93 -1.77 17.60 8.68
C VAL A 93 -1.84 18.01 10.16
N PHE A 94 -0.75 17.87 10.92
CA PHE A 94 -0.74 18.23 12.35
C PHE A 94 -0.85 19.75 12.57
N GLU A 95 -0.25 20.57 11.70
CA GLU A 95 -0.34 22.04 11.77
C GLU A 95 -1.71 22.58 11.35
N ALA A 96 -2.49 21.81 10.59
CA ALA A 96 -3.81 22.21 10.13
C ALA A 96 -4.92 21.85 11.12
N LEU A 97 -4.70 20.93 12.05
CA LEU A 97 -5.68 20.55 13.05
C LEU A 97 -5.92 21.70 14.04
N PRO A 98 -7.19 22.04 14.35
CA PRO A 98 -7.50 23.16 15.27
C PRO A 98 -7.13 22.86 16.73
N ALA A 99 -7.06 21.59 17.12
CA ALA A 99 -6.77 21.15 18.48
C ALA A 99 -5.94 19.83 18.46
N PRO A 100 -4.68 19.87 17.97
CA PRO A 100 -3.85 18.67 17.86
C PRO A 100 -3.51 18.04 19.23
N GLU A 101 -3.59 18.77 20.31
CA GLU A 101 -3.45 18.27 21.70
C GLU A 101 -4.60 17.36 22.15
N ARG A 102 -5.68 17.24 21.36
CA ARG A 102 -6.78 16.31 21.61
C ARG A 102 -6.59 14.95 20.94
N LEU A 103 -5.54 14.81 20.14
CA LEU A 103 -5.19 13.52 19.55
C LEU A 103 -4.81 12.55 20.67
N GLU A 104 -5.30 11.33 20.56
CA GLU A 104 -4.90 10.19 21.38
C GLU A 104 -3.79 9.40 20.69
N HIS A 105 -3.91 9.25 19.36
CA HIS A 105 -2.95 8.45 18.57
C HIS A 105 -2.82 8.93 17.12
N ALA A 106 -1.60 8.79 16.57
CA ALA A 106 -1.36 8.95 15.13
C ALA A 106 -0.58 7.75 14.57
N ALA A 107 -1.12 7.12 13.53
CA ALA A 107 -0.49 5.99 12.85
C ALA A 107 0.02 6.41 11.47
N LEU A 108 1.26 6.04 11.14
CA LEU A 108 1.91 6.30 9.87
C LEU A 108 2.17 5.00 9.12
N THR A 109 1.73 4.91 7.88
CA THR A 109 2.09 3.81 6.98
C THR A 109 3.33 4.20 6.18
N THR A 110 4.39 3.43 6.30
CA THR A 110 5.64 3.54 5.53
C THR A 110 5.84 2.28 4.67
N GLY A 111 6.92 1.54 4.81
CA GLY A 111 7.15 0.27 4.07
C GLY A 111 8.59 -0.21 4.09
N MET A 112 8.88 -1.18 3.22
CA MET A 112 10.17 -1.88 3.14
C MET A 112 11.35 -0.99 2.72
N LYS A 113 11.14 0.19 2.15
CA LYS A 113 12.23 1.16 1.92
C LYS A 113 12.99 1.53 3.19
N HIS A 114 12.39 1.30 4.37
CA HIS A 114 13.11 1.42 5.63
C HIS A 114 14.38 0.57 5.67
N TYR A 115 14.33 -0.63 5.08
CA TYR A 115 15.40 -1.63 5.06
C TYR A 115 16.16 -1.67 3.74
N LEU A 116 15.51 -1.28 2.64
CA LEU A 116 16.02 -1.42 1.27
C LEU A 116 16.55 -0.10 0.69
N GLY A 117 16.20 1.03 1.29
CA GLY A 117 16.43 2.35 0.69
C GLY A 117 15.46 2.65 -0.46
N PRO A 118 15.73 3.72 -1.23
CA PRO A 118 14.97 4.05 -2.43
C PRO A 118 15.11 2.97 -3.51
N PHE A 119 14.19 2.95 -4.50
CA PHE A 119 14.17 1.92 -5.56
C PHE A 119 15.51 1.80 -6.31
N GLU A 120 16.19 2.90 -6.51
CA GLU A 120 17.48 2.98 -7.19
C GLU A 120 18.60 2.25 -6.42
N SER A 121 18.42 2.02 -5.12
CA SER A 121 19.38 1.31 -4.27
C SER A 121 19.21 -0.22 -4.29
N TYR A 122 18.10 -0.74 -4.79
CA TYR A 122 17.79 -2.18 -4.73
C TYR A 122 18.79 -3.07 -5.49
N ALA A 123 19.43 -2.53 -6.50
CA ALA A 123 20.45 -3.23 -7.31
C ALA A 123 21.89 -2.90 -6.91
N SER A 124 22.11 -2.03 -5.91
CA SER A 124 23.43 -1.55 -5.50
C SER A 124 23.75 -1.94 -4.06
N GLY A 125 24.97 -2.42 -3.82
CA GLY A 125 25.46 -2.78 -2.50
C GLY A 125 25.33 -4.26 -2.14
N GLU A 126 25.62 -4.59 -0.86
CA GLU A 126 25.42 -5.93 -0.33
C GLU A 126 23.91 -6.18 -0.09
N PRO A 127 23.41 -7.37 -0.42
CA PRO A 127 22.02 -7.72 -0.11
C PRO A 127 21.74 -7.55 1.39
N PRO A 128 20.63 -6.92 1.78
CA PRO A 128 20.29 -6.80 3.17
C PRO A 128 20.06 -8.20 3.77
N GLN A 129 20.41 -8.36 5.04
CA GLN A 129 20.16 -9.61 5.74
C GLN A 129 18.65 -9.78 6.02
N THR A 130 18.07 -10.88 5.57
CA THR A 130 16.70 -11.28 5.88
C THR A 130 16.65 -12.32 7.01
N PRO A 131 15.50 -12.45 7.74
CA PRO A 131 14.30 -11.61 7.61
C PRO A 131 14.49 -10.20 8.16
N PHE A 132 13.78 -9.20 7.57
CA PHE A 132 13.78 -7.83 8.07
C PHE A 132 13.14 -7.75 9.46
N ARG A 133 13.80 -7.03 10.38
CA ARG A 133 13.35 -6.85 11.76
C ARG A 133 13.34 -5.37 12.13
N GLU A 134 12.46 -5.01 13.04
CA GLU A 134 12.28 -3.62 13.47
C GLU A 134 13.45 -3.05 14.27
N ASP A 135 14.32 -3.89 14.81
CA ASP A 135 15.58 -3.51 15.50
C ASP A 135 16.75 -3.20 14.54
N MET A 136 16.58 -3.44 13.24
CA MET A 136 17.56 -3.03 12.24
C MET A 136 17.67 -1.50 12.18
N PRO A 137 18.90 -0.94 12.16
CA PRO A 137 19.09 0.51 12.11
C PRO A 137 18.62 1.11 10.79
N ARG A 138 18.34 2.41 10.80
CA ARG A 138 18.16 3.19 9.59
C ARG A 138 19.41 3.14 8.73
N LEU A 139 19.24 3.04 7.41
CA LEU A 139 20.35 3.10 6.47
C LEU A 139 21.00 4.49 6.45
N PRO A 140 22.31 4.61 6.21
CA PRO A 140 23.02 5.89 6.17
C PRO A 140 22.81 6.60 4.82
N LEU A 141 21.57 6.81 4.41
CA LEU A 141 21.17 7.46 3.17
C LEU A 141 19.85 8.20 3.34
N ALA A 142 19.55 9.13 2.43
CA ALA A 142 18.28 9.83 2.39
C ALA A 142 17.14 8.83 2.14
N ASN A 143 16.08 8.97 2.91
CA ASN A 143 14.89 8.12 2.80
C ASN A 143 13.68 8.87 3.33
N PHE A 144 12.71 9.13 2.47
CA PHE A 144 11.56 9.94 2.83
C PHE A 144 10.71 9.33 3.97
N TYR A 145 10.77 8.00 4.18
CA TYR A 145 10.10 7.39 5.33
C TYR A 145 10.72 7.86 6.66
N TYR A 146 12.05 8.03 6.69
CA TYR A 146 12.72 8.54 7.90
C TYR A 146 12.29 9.97 8.22
N ASP A 147 12.19 10.83 7.20
CA ASP A 147 11.75 12.22 7.38
C ASP A 147 10.27 12.29 7.80
N GLN A 148 9.41 11.40 7.30
CA GLN A 148 8.03 11.30 7.75
C GLN A 148 7.93 10.83 9.21
N GLU A 149 8.72 9.80 9.58
CA GLU A 149 8.80 9.30 10.96
C GLU A 149 9.27 10.41 11.91
N ASP A 150 10.32 11.17 11.55
CA ASP A 150 10.88 12.25 12.37
C ASP A 150 9.86 13.39 12.59
N VAL A 151 9.08 13.73 11.56
CA VAL A 151 7.98 14.71 11.69
C VAL A 151 6.89 14.18 12.62
N LEU A 152 6.51 12.90 12.50
CA LEU A 152 5.52 12.27 13.38
C LEU A 152 6.00 12.30 14.84
N PHE A 153 7.25 11.89 15.09
CA PHE A 153 7.82 11.84 16.45
C PHE A 153 7.89 13.22 17.09
N ALA A 154 8.34 14.23 16.33
CA ALA A 154 8.35 15.61 16.82
C ALA A 154 6.94 16.16 17.11
N ALA A 155 5.95 15.81 16.30
CA ALA A 155 4.55 16.20 16.54
C ALA A 155 3.99 15.49 17.78
N ALA A 156 4.28 14.21 17.97
CA ALA A 156 3.85 13.44 19.13
C ALA A 156 4.45 14.00 20.43
N GLU A 157 5.73 14.34 20.44
CA GLU A 157 6.40 15.00 21.58
C GLU A 157 5.76 16.38 21.87
N LYS A 158 5.52 17.17 20.82
CA LYS A 158 4.97 18.52 20.96
C LYS A 158 3.52 18.53 21.48
N TYR A 159 2.68 17.63 21.04
CA TYR A 159 1.23 17.65 21.29
C TYR A 159 0.76 16.59 22.28
N GLY A 160 1.61 15.64 22.67
CA GLY A 160 1.34 14.67 23.74
C GLY A 160 0.52 13.45 23.34
N PHE A 161 0.44 13.09 22.05
CA PHE A 161 -0.26 11.89 21.58
C PHE A 161 0.70 10.70 21.42
N SER A 162 0.18 9.47 21.47
CA SER A 162 0.92 8.26 21.12
C SER A 162 1.00 8.06 19.61
N TRP A 163 2.01 7.32 19.14
CA TRP A 163 2.18 7.07 17.72
C TRP A 163 2.42 5.57 17.42
N SER A 164 2.22 5.18 16.16
CA SER A 164 2.71 3.92 15.62
C SER A 164 3.16 4.07 14.17
N VAL A 165 4.19 3.31 13.78
CA VAL A 165 4.68 3.24 12.39
C VAL A 165 4.49 1.82 11.88
N HIS A 166 3.92 1.69 10.69
CA HIS A 166 3.64 0.41 10.06
C HIS A 166 4.43 0.25 8.77
N ARG A 167 5.20 -0.83 8.68
CA ARG A 167 6.12 -1.13 7.57
C ARG A 167 5.63 -2.33 6.76
N PRO A 168 4.63 -2.16 5.88
CA PRO A 168 4.17 -3.21 4.99
C PRO A 168 5.21 -3.53 3.92
N HIS A 169 5.21 -4.79 3.46
CA HIS A 169 5.75 -5.18 2.17
C HIS A 169 4.76 -4.79 1.06
N THR A 170 4.98 -5.21 -0.20
CA THR A 170 4.08 -4.92 -1.33
C THR A 170 2.62 -5.19 -0.97
N ILE A 171 1.78 -4.15 -1.11
CA ILE A 171 0.41 -4.20 -0.63
C ILE A 171 -0.54 -4.69 -1.72
N ILE A 172 -1.29 -5.73 -1.43
CA ILE A 172 -2.37 -6.25 -2.27
C ILE A 172 -3.70 -5.74 -1.72
N GLY A 173 -4.47 -5.06 -2.57
CA GLY A 173 -5.77 -4.54 -2.18
C GLY A 173 -6.45 -3.78 -3.31
N TYR A 174 -7.71 -3.42 -3.07
CA TYR A 174 -8.53 -2.74 -4.06
C TYR A 174 -8.29 -1.23 -4.05
N ALA A 175 -7.98 -0.68 -5.21
CA ALA A 175 -8.12 0.75 -5.52
C ALA A 175 -8.10 0.95 -7.05
N VAL A 176 -8.86 1.91 -7.53
CA VAL A 176 -8.83 2.36 -8.93
C VAL A 176 -8.06 3.67 -9.01
N GLY A 177 -7.24 3.86 -10.03
CA GLY A 177 -6.41 5.06 -10.20
C GLY A 177 -5.21 5.12 -9.24
N ASN A 178 -4.84 4.01 -8.60
CA ASN A 178 -3.65 3.93 -7.76
C ASN A 178 -2.42 3.55 -8.59
N ALA A 179 -1.38 4.36 -8.53
CA ALA A 179 -0.16 4.18 -9.32
C ALA A 179 0.73 3.00 -8.87
N MET A 180 0.35 2.30 -7.80
CA MET A 180 1.12 1.17 -7.26
C MET A 180 0.15 0.09 -6.78
N ASN A 181 -0.28 -0.75 -7.70
CA ASN A 181 -1.21 -1.84 -7.43
C ASN A 181 -0.82 -3.08 -8.21
N MET A 182 0.12 -3.86 -7.68
CA MET A 182 0.56 -5.11 -8.30
C MET A 182 -0.60 -6.06 -8.55
N GLY A 183 -1.53 -6.20 -7.60
CA GLY A 183 -2.66 -7.13 -7.75
C GLY A 183 -3.54 -6.80 -8.97
N SER A 184 -3.92 -5.53 -9.16
CA SER A 184 -4.69 -5.10 -10.33
C SER A 184 -3.85 -5.19 -11.61
N THR A 185 -2.56 -4.86 -11.56
CA THR A 185 -1.66 -5.00 -12.72
C THR A 185 -1.58 -6.44 -13.21
N LEU A 186 -1.42 -7.40 -12.30
CA LEU A 186 -1.40 -8.83 -12.67
C LEU A 186 -2.76 -9.32 -13.18
N ALA A 187 -3.87 -8.78 -12.66
CA ALA A 187 -5.21 -9.10 -13.16
C ALA A 187 -5.43 -8.61 -14.60
N VAL A 188 -4.98 -7.40 -14.93
CA VAL A 188 -5.02 -6.83 -16.29
C VAL A 188 -4.13 -7.66 -17.22
N TYR A 189 -2.89 -7.95 -16.83
CA TYR A 189 -1.97 -8.77 -17.61
C TYR A 189 -2.53 -10.16 -17.90
N ALA A 190 -3.06 -10.86 -16.89
CA ALA A 190 -3.69 -12.17 -17.07
C ALA A 190 -4.92 -12.11 -18.00
N THR A 191 -5.74 -11.05 -17.87
CA THR A 191 -6.90 -10.82 -18.76
C THR A 191 -6.45 -10.68 -20.22
N ILE A 192 -5.44 -9.87 -20.48
CA ILE A 192 -4.88 -9.68 -21.82
C ILE A 192 -4.32 -11.00 -22.37
N CYS A 193 -3.55 -11.74 -21.58
CA CYS A 193 -3.03 -13.04 -22.00
C CYS A 193 -4.17 -14.00 -22.37
N ARG A 194 -5.24 -14.08 -21.58
CA ARG A 194 -6.40 -14.91 -21.87
C ARG A 194 -7.11 -14.51 -23.17
N GLU A 195 -7.31 -13.22 -23.40
CA GLU A 195 -8.05 -12.73 -24.56
C GLU A 195 -7.26 -12.83 -25.88
N THR A 196 -5.94 -12.82 -25.79
CA THR A 196 -5.04 -12.85 -26.96
C THR A 196 -4.41 -14.21 -27.22
N GLY A 197 -4.49 -15.14 -26.27
CA GLY A 197 -3.72 -16.38 -26.32
C GLY A 197 -2.22 -16.22 -26.08
N ARG A 198 -1.77 -15.05 -25.63
CA ARG A 198 -0.36 -14.82 -25.24
C ARG A 198 -0.03 -15.68 -24.01
N PRO A 199 1.21 -16.19 -23.90
CA PRO A 199 1.63 -16.95 -22.73
C PRO A 199 1.65 -16.06 -21.48
N PHE A 200 1.10 -16.56 -20.36
CA PHE A 200 1.15 -15.89 -19.07
C PHE A 200 2.46 -16.23 -18.35
N VAL A 201 3.49 -15.42 -18.64
CA VAL A 201 4.86 -15.59 -18.14
C VAL A 201 5.04 -14.80 -16.84
N PHE A 202 5.76 -15.37 -15.86
CA PHE A 202 6.18 -14.61 -14.68
C PHE A 202 7.20 -13.52 -15.08
N PRO A 203 6.94 -12.23 -14.83
CA PRO A 203 7.78 -11.16 -15.34
C PRO A 203 9.01 -10.84 -14.48
N GLY A 204 9.11 -11.44 -13.29
CA GLY A 204 10.11 -11.09 -12.29
C GLY A 204 11.48 -11.74 -12.49
N SER A 205 12.41 -11.40 -11.60
CA SER A 205 13.79 -11.90 -11.60
C SER A 205 13.87 -13.38 -11.18
N PRO A 206 14.99 -14.08 -11.51
CA PRO A 206 15.24 -15.43 -10.99
C PRO A 206 15.23 -15.51 -9.47
N VAL A 207 15.72 -14.46 -8.80
CA VAL A 207 15.71 -14.39 -7.34
C VAL A 207 14.28 -14.36 -6.82
N GLN A 208 13.41 -13.50 -7.36
CA GLN A 208 12.00 -13.45 -6.95
C GLN A 208 11.25 -14.75 -7.29
N TRP A 209 11.58 -15.42 -8.40
CA TRP A 209 10.99 -16.70 -8.76
C TRP A 209 11.30 -17.79 -7.72
N ASP A 210 12.56 -17.87 -7.28
CA ASP A 210 13.08 -18.98 -6.49
C ASP A 210 13.20 -18.74 -5.00
N SER A 211 13.34 -17.47 -4.54
CA SER A 211 13.49 -17.14 -3.13
C SER A 211 12.17 -17.14 -2.38
N LEU A 212 12.24 -17.18 -1.05
CA LEU A 212 11.09 -16.91 -0.20
C LEU A 212 10.73 -15.43 -0.25
N THR A 213 9.45 -15.16 -0.16
CA THR A 213 8.92 -13.81 -0.03
C THR A 213 7.61 -13.82 0.74
N ASP A 214 7.13 -12.64 1.11
CA ASP A 214 5.84 -12.39 1.73
C ASP A 214 5.18 -11.17 1.07
N LEU A 215 3.93 -10.90 1.40
CA LEU A 215 3.16 -9.75 0.93
C LEU A 215 2.24 -9.25 2.04
N THR A 216 1.66 -8.09 1.84
CA THR A 216 0.71 -7.48 2.76
C THR A 216 -0.67 -7.34 2.13
N ASP A 217 -1.68 -7.97 2.67
CA ASP A 217 -3.07 -7.64 2.36
C ASP A 217 -3.44 -6.31 3.01
N ALA A 218 -4.08 -5.42 2.28
CA ALA A 218 -4.54 -4.13 2.82
C ALA A 218 -5.48 -4.31 4.04
N ARG A 219 -6.23 -5.42 4.11
CA ARG A 219 -7.10 -5.75 5.26
C ARG A 219 -6.28 -6.14 6.49
N GLN A 220 -5.15 -6.84 6.28
CA GLN A 220 -4.22 -7.18 7.35
C GLN A 220 -3.54 -5.93 7.91
N LEU A 221 -3.09 -5.02 7.03
CA LEU A 221 -2.54 -3.73 7.44
C LEU A 221 -3.59 -2.88 8.18
N ALA A 222 -4.83 -2.84 7.70
CA ALA A 222 -5.91 -2.12 8.38
C ALA A 222 -6.20 -2.69 9.79
N ARG A 223 -6.11 -4.02 9.97
CA ARG A 223 -6.23 -4.65 11.30
C ARG A 223 -5.11 -4.20 12.23
N GLN A 224 -3.85 -4.18 11.73
CA GLN A 224 -2.71 -3.79 12.56
C GLN A 224 -2.74 -2.30 12.90
N LEU A 225 -3.12 -1.42 11.96
CA LEU A 225 -3.32 0.02 12.22
C LEU A 225 -4.37 0.27 13.31
N LEU A 226 -5.51 -0.42 13.22
CA LEU A 226 -6.56 -0.33 14.24
C LEU A 226 -6.08 -0.89 15.60
N TRP A 227 -5.44 -2.07 15.61
CA TRP A 227 -4.92 -2.68 16.82
C TRP A 227 -3.91 -1.77 17.52
N ALA A 228 -2.89 -1.28 16.81
CA ALA A 228 -1.86 -0.43 17.39
C ALA A 228 -2.42 0.90 17.91
N SER A 229 -3.43 1.46 17.25
CA SER A 229 -4.04 2.72 17.68
C SER A 229 -4.94 2.58 18.93
N THR A 230 -5.32 1.35 19.29
CA THR A 230 -6.27 1.09 20.40
C THR A 230 -5.68 0.20 21.52
N SER A 231 -4.43 -0.22 21.39
CA SER A 231 -3.74 -1.07 22.36
C SER A 231 -2.46 -0.38 22.84
N GLU A 232 -2.30 -0.26 24.16
CA GLU A 232 -1.10 0.36 24.76
C GLU A 232 0.20 -0.31 24.32
N SER A 233 0.16 -1.63 24.06
CA SER A 233 1.31 -2.38 23.55
C SER A 233 1.71 -2.01 22.11
N GLY A 234 0.86 -1.27 21.41
CA GLY A 234 1.13 -0.73 20.07
C GLY A 234 1.63 0.72 20.07
N TRP A 235 1.63 1.39 21.23
CA TRP A 235 1.95 2.81 21.30
C TRP A 235 3.45 3.08 21.34
N ASN A 236 3.85 4.11 20.59
CA ASN A 236 5.23 4.58 20.45
C ASN A 236 6.17 3.50 19.92
N GLU A 237 5.65 2.70 18.97
CA GLU A 237 6.34 1.56 18.40
C GLU A 237 6.23 1.53 16.87
N ALA A 238 7.26 0.95 16.24
CA ALA A 238 7.25 0.61 14.81
C ALA A 238 7.07 -0.90 14.64
N PHE A 239 6.23 -1.30 13.67
CA PHE A 239 5.93 -2.70 13.39
C PHE A 239 6.03 -3.02 11.90
N ASN A 240 6.65 -4.14 11.60
CA ASN A 240 6.47 -4.79 10.32
C ASN A 240 5.04 -5.34 10.18
N VAL A 241 4.52 -5.37 8.97
CA VAL A 241 3.23 -5.99 8.72
C VAL A 241 3.21 -6.70 7.38
N VAL A 242 3.02 -8.01 7.42
CA VAL A 242 2.79 -8.88 6.27
C VAL A 242 1.68 -9.87 6.60
N ASN A 243 1.27 -10.68 5.63
CA ASN A 243 0.17 -11.63 5.79
C ASN A 243 0.43 -12.70 6.87
N GLY A 244 1.71 -13.07 7.04
CA GLY A 244 2.14 -14.04 8.05
C GLY A 244 2.38 -15.45 7.49
N ASP A 245 2.08 -15.69 6.23
CA ASP A 245 2.60 -16.80 5.43
C ASP A 245 3.81 -16.34 4.59
N VAL A 246 4.60 -17.30 4.13
CA VAL A 246 5.70 -17.10 3.20
C VAL A 246 5.52 -18.03 2.01
N PHE A 247 5.93 -17.59 0.84
CA PHE A 247 5.77 -18.37 -0.39
C PHE A 247 6.94 -18.12 -1.37
N ARG A 248 6.93 -18.85 -2.50
CA ARG A 248 7.77 -18.60 -3.67
C ARG A 248 6.87 -18.26 -4.85
N TRP A 249 7.26 -17.31 -5.70
CA TRP A 249 6.47 -16.98 -6.87
C TRP A 249 6.25 -18.19 -7.80
N LYS A 250 7.22 -19.08 -7.94
CA LYS A 250 7.04 -20.33 -8.71
C LYS A 250 5.93 -21.24 -8.18
N TRP A 251 5.57 -21.11 -6.89
CA TRP A 251 4.45 -21.82 -6.31
C TRP A 251 3.13 -21.05 -6.47
N LEU A 252 3.15 -19.72 -6.33
CA LEU A 252 1.96 -18.89 -6.41
C LEU A 252 1.51 -18.65 -7.85
N TRP A 253 2.44 -18.43 -8.78
CA TRP A 253 2.16 -18.04 -10.16
C TRP A 253 1.20 -18.97 -10.90
N PRO A 254 1.36 -20.31 -10.86
CA PRO A 254 0.41 -21.24 -11.49
C PRO A 254 -1.00 -21.14 -10.88
N ARG A 255 -1.12 -20.78 -9.62
CA ARG A 255 -2.42 -20.59 -8.95
C ARG A 255 -3.13 -19.33 -9.43
N LEU A 256 -2.38 -18.24 -9.62
CA LEU A 256 -2.92 -17.03 -10.23
C LEU A 256 -3.38 -17.31 -11.68
N ALA A 257 -2.56 -18.00 -12.47
CA ALA A 257 -2.92 -18.42 -13.83
C ALA A 257 -4.24 -19.22 -13.84
N ALA A 258 -4.35 -20.23 -13.00
CA ALA A 258 -5.51 -21.11 -12.92
C ALA A 258 -6.80 -20.34 -12.57
N TRP A 259 -6.74 -19.29 -11.74
CA TRP A 259 -7.90 -18.45 -11.42
C TRP A 259 -8.47 -17.76 -12.66
N PHE A 260 -7.61 -17.36 -13.62
CA PHE A 260 -8.01 -16.78 -14.91
C PHE A 260 -8.33 -17.84 -15.98
N GLY A 261 -8.25 -19.13 -15.67
CA GLY A 261 -8.41 -20.23 -16.64
C GLY A 261 -7.23 -20.35 -17.59
N LEU A 262 -6.03 -19.90 -17.17
CA LEU A 262 -4.78 -19.98 -17.92
C LEU A 262 -3.88 -21.09 -17.35
N GLU A 263 -2.99 -21.58 -18.19
CA GLU A 263 -1.79 -22.29 -17.75
C GLU A 263 -0.63 -21.31 -17.64
N ALA A 264 0.13 -21.40 -16.54
CA ALA A 264 1.35 -20.62 -16.41
C ALA A 264 2.38 -21.09 -17.43
N ALA A 265 2.92 -20.17 -18.20
CA ALA A 265 4.01 -20.49 -19.12
C ALA A 265 5.28 -20.83 -18.33
N PRO A 266 6.18 -21.66 -18.91
CA PRO A 266 7.49 -21.91 -18.30
C PRO A 266 8.24 -20.61 -18.03
N TYR A 267 8.87 -20.51 -16.86
CA TYR A 267 9.67 -19.34 -16.52
C TYR A 267 10.93 -19.29 -17.39
N PRO A 268 11.22 -18.16 -18.07
CA PRO A 268 12.33 -18.10 -19.04
C PRO A 268 13.72 -18.00 -18.39
N GLY A 269 13.81 -17.87 -17.07
CA GLY A 269 15.08 -17.73 -16.34
C GLY A 269 15.61 -16.29 -16.24
N HIS A 270 14.84 -15.30 -16.70
CA HIS A 270 15.18 -13.88 -16.61
C HIS A 270 13.91 -13.04 -16.46
N ALA A 271 14.05 -11.81 -15.97
CA ALA A 271 12.95 -10.87 -15.91
C ALA A 271 12.55 -10.41 -17.32
N THR A 272 11.25 -10.12 -17.48
CA THR A 272 10.67 -9.47 -18.67
C THR A 272 10.08 -8.14 -18.25
N ASP A 273 10.17 -7.14 -19.13
CA ASP A 273 9.65 -5.80 -18.87
C ASP A 273 8.14 -5.77 -19.10
N LEU A 274 7.37 -5.81 -18.03
CA LEU A 274 5.92 -5.78 -18.08
C LEU A 274 5.41 -4.39 -18.49
N GLU A 275 6.15 -3.32 -18.16
CA GLU A 275 5.83 -1.96 -18.59
C GLU A 275 5.93 -1.83 -20.11
N GLU A 276 6.98 -2.39 -20.73
CA GLU A 276 7.09 -2.43 -22.19
C GLU A 276 5.94 -3.23 -22.82
N ILE A 277 5.60 -4.39 -22.25
CA ILE A 277 4.51 -5.25 -22.74
C ILE A 277 3.17 -4.53 -22.69
N LEU A 278 2.80 -3.95 -21.55
CA LEU A 278 1.49 -3.33 -21.35
C LEU A 278 1.37 -1.94 -21.96
N SER A 279 2.47 -1.24 -22.21
CA SER A 279 2.46 0.09 -22.83
C SER A 279 1.83 0.10 -24.23
N GLN A 280 1.86 -1.02 -24.93
CA GLN A 280 1.31 -1.19 -26.28
C GLN A 280 -0.13 -1.72 -26.29
N ASP A 281 -0.68 -2.10 -25.14
CA ASP A 281 -1.96 -2.78 -25.02
C ASP A 281 -3.15 -1.86 -24.70
N GLY A 282 -2.98 -0.54 -24.77
CA GLY A 282 -4.04 0.42 -24.47
C GLY A 282 -5.29 0.25 -25.36
N ASP A 283 -5.11 0.16 -26.68
CA ASP A 283 -6.20 -0.05 -27.63
C ASP A 283 -6.83 -1.44 -27.48
N LEU A 284 -6.02 -2.43 -27.21
CA LEU A 284 -6.49 -3.80 -26.94
C LEU A 284 -7.35 -3.83 -25.67
N TRP A 285 -6.91 -3.15 -24.60
CA TRP A 285 -7.69 -3.04 -23.38
C TRP A 285 -9.04 -2.34 -23.61
N ALA A 286 -9.06 -1.29 -24.41
CA ALA A 286 -10.31 -0.61 -24.79
C ALA A 286 -11.27 -1.56 -25.52
N GLN A 287 -10.78 -2.41 -26.44
CA GLN A 287 -11.60 -3.42 -27.12
C GLN A 287 -12.13 -4.49 -26.14
N ILE A 288 -11.29 -4.95 -25.20
CA ILE A 288 -11.72 -5.89 -24.14
C ILE A 288 -12.80 -5.24 -23.29
N THR A 289 -12.63 -3.96 -22.94
CA THR A 289 -13.62 -3.19 -22.16
C THR A 289 -14.97 -3.12 -22.86
N GLU A 290 -14.98 -2.82 -24.16
CA GLU A 290 -16.21 -2.81 -24.97
C GLU A 290 -16.86 -4.19 -25.04
N LYS A 291 -16.04 -5.24 -25.33
CA LYS A 291 -16.51 -6.61 -25.45
C LYS A 291 -17.24 -7.11 -24.21
N TYR A 292 -16.75 -6.77 -23.02
CA TYR A 292 -17.28 -7.26 -21.74
C TYR A 292 -18.11 -6.24 -20.98
N GLY A 293 -18.26 -5.01 -21.49
CA GLY A 293 -18.99 -3.93 -20.82
C GLY A 293 -18.34 -3.54 -19.49
N LEU A 294 -17.00 -3.43 -19.46
CA LEU A 294 -16.25 -3.04 -18.29
C LEU A 294 -16.38 -1.54 -18.01
N THR A 295 -16.12 -1.13 -16.78
CA THR A 295 -16.35 0.25 -16.31
C THR A 295 -15.14 1.17 -16.45
N GLU A 296 -13.93 0.63 -16.69
CA GLU A 296 -12.70 1.41 -16.84
C GLU A 296 -11.93 0.98 -18.11
N SER A 297 -11.94 1.85 -19.11
CA SER A 297 -11.28 1.62 -20.39
C SER A 297 -9.81 2.06 -20.42
N ARG A 298 -9.35 2.76 -19.42
CA ARG A 298 -7.97 3.23 -19.31
C ARG A 298 -7.13 2.22 -18.56
N ILE A 299 -6.21 1.57 -19.28
CA ILE A 299 -5.30 0.58 -18.70
C ILE A 299 -4.42 1.19 -17.59
N ASP A 300 -3.97 2.44 -17.76
CA ASP A 300 -3.12 3.16 -16.81
C ASP A 300 -3.82 3.52 -15.49
N HIS A 301 -5.16 3.44 -15.44
CA HIS A 301 -5.92 3.56 -14.21
C HIS A 301 -5.99 2.27 -13.39
N LEU A 302 -5.79 1.11 -14.03
CA LEU A 302 -5.88 -0.20 -13.39
C LEU A 302 -4.51 -0.84 -13.17
N ALA A 303 -3.60 -0.67 -14.12
CA ALA A 303 -2.28 -1.31 -14.12
C ALA A 303 -1.18 -0.28 -13.91
N SER A 304 -0.20 -0.64 -13.07
CA SER A 304 1.01 0.11 -12.80
C SER A 304 2.21 -0.81 -12.98
N ALA A 305 2.57 -1.03 -14.23
CA ALA A 305 3.58 -2.04 -14.60
C ALA A 305 4.96 -1.69 -14.06
N TRP A 306 5.39 -0.42 -14.11
CA TRP A 306 6.69 0.03 -13.59
C TRP A 306 6.91 -0.36 -12.11
N HIS A 307 5.86 -0.25 -11.29
CA HIS A 307 5.95 -0.62 -9.87
C HIS A 307 6.02 -2.15 -9.70
N THR A 308 5.24 -2.87 -10.50
CA THR A 308 5.25 -4.34 -10.52
C THR A 308 6.61 -4.87 -10.96
N ASP A 309 7.21 -4.29 -12.00
CA ASP A 309 8.55 -4.62 -12.47
C ASP A 309 9.62 -4.30 -11.42
N ALA A 310 9.53 -3.14 -10.76
CA ALA A 310 10.43 -2.78 -9.67
C ALA A 310 10.37 -3.77 -8.49
N ASP A 311 9.18 -4.25 -8.15
CA ASP A 311 8.99 -5.21 -7.06
C ASP A 311 9.38 -6.64 -7.44
N LEU A 312 8.91 -7.13 -8.59
CA LEU A 312 9.19 -8.49 -9.05
C LEU A 312 10.59 -8.64 -9.66
N GLY A 313 11.17 -7.54 -10.13
CA GLY A 313 12.53 -7.51 -10.69
C GLY A 313 13.66 -7.48 -9.64
N ARG A 314 13.35 -7.33 -8.35
CA ARG A 314 14.37 -7.24 -7.30
C ARG A 314 15.38 -8.39 -7.35
N PRO A 315 16.69 -8.11 -7.26
CA PRO A 315 17.73 -9.13 -7.27
C PRO A 315 18.03 -9.67 -5.86
N ILE A 316 17.17 -9.44 -4.88
CA ILE A 316 17.34 -9.77 -3.45
C ILE A 316 16.11 -10.49 -2.91
N GLU A 317 16.32 -11.38 -1.93
CA GLU A 317 15.25 -11.98 -1.15
C GLU A 317 14.59 -10.92 -0.24
N CYS A 318 13.28 -11.00 -0.09
CA CYS A 318 12.52 -10.12 0.79
C CYS A 318 11.58 -10.95 1.67
N VAL A 319 11.97 -11.12 2.92
CA VAL A 319 11.19 -11.81 3.96
C VAL A 319 11.20 -10.97 5.22
N THR A 320 10.06 -10.90 5.88
CA THR A 320 9.79 -9.97 6.99
C THR A 320 9.44 -10.74 8.26
N ASP A 321 10.07 -10.39 9.37
CA ASP A 321 9.73 -10.92 10.70
C ASP A 321 8.58 -10.12 11.32
N MET A 322 7.55 -10.81 11.81
CA MET A 322 6.42 -10.20 12.53
C MET A 322 6.42 -10.55 14.03
N SER A 323 7.49 -11.07 14.55
CA SER A 323 7.54 -11.53 15.95
C SER A 323 7.24 -10.41 16.94
N LYS A 324 7.70 -9.18 16.67
CA LYS A 324 7.47 -8.02 17.54
C LYS A 324 5.98 -7.74 17.74
N SER A 325 5.22 -7.58 16.67
CA SER A 325 3.80 -7.29 16.76
C SER A 325 3.01 -8.45 17.36
N ARG A 326 3.39 -9.70 17.07
CA ARG A 326 2.77 -10.90 17.67
C ARG A 326 3.01 -10.99 19.17
N LEU A 327 4.23 -10.75 19.64
CA LEU A 327 4.55 -10.72 21.05
C LEU A 327 3.82 -9.57 21.79
N ALA A 328 3.56 -8.46 21.09
CA ALA A 328 2.76 -7.35 21.59
C ALA A 328 1.23 -7.62 21.57
N GLY A 329 0.78 -8.78 21.05
CA GLY A 329 -0.62 -9.20 21.07
C GLY A 329 -1.38 -9.01 19.74
N PHE A 330 -0.70 -8.67 18.65
CA PHE A 330 -1.33 -8.67 17.32
C PHE A 330 -1.42 -10.09 16.76
N ASP A 331 -2.62 -10.64 16.65
CA ASP A 331 -2.90 -12.00 16.18
C ASP A 331 -3.32 -12.11 14.71
N GLY A 332 -3.34 -10.98 13.99
CA GLY A 332 -3.78 -10.92 12.61
C GLY A 332 -2.97 -11.84 11.68
N TRP A 333 -3.68 -12.56 10.83
CA TRP A 333 -3.12 -13.43 9.80
C TRP A 333 -3.98 -13.39 8.54
N GLN A 334 -3.35 -13.54 7.37
CA GLN A 334 -4.01 -13.59 6.08
C GLN A 334 -3.28 -14.59 5.17
N TYR A 335 -4.03 -15.37 4.39
CA TYR A 335 -3.45 -16.25 3.38
C TYR A 335 -3.19 -15.47 2.08
N THR A 336 -1.95 -15.48 1.60
CA THR A 336 -1.56 -14.66 0.44
C THR A 336 -2.34 -14.98 -0.84
N PRO A 337 -2.59 -16.24 -1.24
CA PRO A 337 -3.45 -16.51 -2.39
C PRO A 337 -4.84 -15.88 -2.27
N ASP A 338 -5.46 -15.90 -1.09
CA ASP A 338 -6.78 -15.30 -0.87
C ASP A 338 -6.75 -13.77 -0.99
N SER A 339 -5.60 -13.14 -0.74
CA SER A 339 -5.44 -11.69 -0.98
C SER A 339 -5.62 -11.35 -2.46
N PHE A 340 -5.04 -12.16 -3.34
CA PHE A 340 -5.22 -12.00 -4.79
C PHE A 340 -6.61 -12.40 -5.25
N PHE A 341 -7.08 -13.58 -4.84
CA PHE A 341 -8.37 -14.10 -5.32
C PHE A 341 -9.54 -13.22 -4.91
N ASN A 342 -9.58 -12.75 -3.66
CA ASN A 342 -10.60 -11.80 -3.20
C ASN A 342 -10.52 -10.45 -3.95
N LEU A 343 -9.31 -9.98 -4.26
CA LEU A 343 -9.15 -8.79 -5.10
C LEU A 343 -9.70 -9.03 -6.51
N PHE A 344 -9.35 -10.15 -7.14
CA PHE A 344 -9.82 -10.48 -8.49
C PHE A 344 -11.33 -10.66 -8.55
N GLU A 345 -11.94 -11.32 -7.55
CA GLU A 345 -13.39 -11.43 -7.42
C GLU A 345 -14.05 -10.05 -7.32
N ARG A 346 -13.47 -9.15 -6.53
CA ARG A 346 -13.98 -7.78 -6.41
C ARG A 346 -13.83 -7.00 -7.71
N LEU A 347 -12.67 -7.07 -8.38
CA LEU A 347 -12.47 -6.43 -9.67
C LEU A 347 -13.49 -6.91 -10.71
N ARG A 348 -13.80 -8.22 -10.72
CA ARG A 348 -14.83 -8.83 -11.58
C ARG A 348 -16.23 -8.36 -11.20
N ALA A 349 -16.58 -8.35 -9.93
CA ALA A 349 -17.89 -7.91 -9.46
C ALA A 349 -18.18 -6.44 -9.80
N GLU A 350 -17.14 -5.58 -9.77
CA GLU A 350 -17.22 -4.17 -10.15
C GLU A 350 -17.01 -3.92 -11.65
N LYS A 351 -16.94 -5.00 -12.46
CA LYS A 351 -16.70 -4.95 -13.91
C LYS A 351 -15.45 -4.18 -14.31
N LEU A 352 -14.37 -4.36 -13.57
CA LEU A 352 -13.06 -3.83 -13.90
C LEU A 352 -12.22 -4.86 -14.66
N ILE A 353 -12.54 -6.15 -14.53
CA ILE A 353 -12.04 -7.27 -15.35
C ILE A 353 -13.21 -8.20 -15.71
N PRO A 354 -13.10 -9.04 -16.75
CA PRO A 354 -14.12 -10.02 -17.16
C PRO A 354 -14.29 -11.16 -16.18
#